data_4d48293963b6e6e7607f1729c3a32883
#
_entry.id   4d48293963b6e6e7607f1729c3a32883
#
_cell.length_a   1.000
_cell.length_b   1.000
_cell.length_c   1.000
_cell.angle_alpha   90.00
_cell.angle_beta   90.00
_cell.angle_gamma   90.00
#
_symmetry.space_group_name_H-M   'P 1'
#
loop_
_entity.id
_entity.type
_entity.pdbx_description
1 polymer ?
#
loop_
_entity_poly.entity_id
_entity_poly.type
_entity_poly.pdbx_seq_one_letter_code
_entity_poly.pdbx_strand_id
1 'polypeptide(L)'
;MKPRIVRADLPAEPTRELPPCVKRRDLGALGLTGAAALALAGCGPDRGGLKAKEVQVDDSGAASLEDLPENQTTIVNFGGQKAFVAVVRGSGDDLHGFEAYCTHQGCALNPEGPVLHCPCHDSTFDSQTGDVKGGPAEKPLTEVTLKVADGKVTRA
;
A
#
# COMPACT_ATOMS: atom_id res chain seq x y z
N MET A 1 -48.56 37.41 -4.35
CA MET A 1 -47.40 37.90 -3.57
C MET A 1 -46.45 36.74 -3.34
N LYS A 2 -45.25 36.75 -3.97
CA LYS A 2 -44.21 35.71 -3.78
C LYS A 2 -43.25 36.18 -2.67
N PRO A 3 -42.90 35.36 -1.72
CA PRO A 3 -41.93 35.75 -0.69
C PRO A 3 -40.50 35.90 -1.29
N ARG A 4 -39.85 36.99 -0.97
CA ARG A 4 -38.47 37.30 -1.32
C ARG A 4 -37.55 36.53 -0.31
N ILE A 5 -36.77 35.58 -0.81
CA ILE A 5 -35.74 34.92 -0.01
C ILE A 5 -34.55 35.86 0.09
N VAL A 6 -34.28 36.37 1.28
CA VAL A 6 -33.07 37.13 1.62
C VAL A 6 -31.94 36.11 1.82
N ARG A 7 -30.93 36.16 0.96
CA ARG A 7 -29.69 35.39 1.17
C ARG A 7 -28.91 36.04 2.32
N ALA A 8 -28.76 35.34 3.40
CA ALA A 8 -27.81 35.72 4.46
C ALA A 8 -26.37 35.60 3.90
N ASP A 9 -25.65 36.71 3.95
CA ASP A 9 -24.23 36.76 3.63
C ASP A 9 -23.47 35.88 4.63
N LEU A 10 -22.93 34.75 4.15
CA LEU A 10 -22.00 33.93 4.91
C LEU A 10 -20.64 34.64 4.91
N PRO A 11 -19.96 34.77 6.07
CA PRO A 11 -18.62 35.33 6.12
C PRO A 11 -17.67 34.46 5.30
N ALA A 12 -16.85 35.10 4.46
CA ALA A 12 -15.82 34.45 3.67
C ALA A 12 -14.86 33.67 4.60
N GLU A 13 -14.70 32.39 4.35
CA GLU A 13 -13.70 31.57 5.06
C GLU A 13 -12.30 32.14 4.79
N PRO A 14 -11.42 32.20 5.80
CA PRO A 14 -10.05 32.65 5.58
C PRO A 14 -9.34 31.65 4.66
N THR A 15 -8.87 32.14 3.53
CA THR A 15 -8.03 31.38 2.59
C THR A 15 -6.79 30.88 3.34
N ARG A 16 -6.73 29.59 3.56
CA ARG A 16 -5.56 28.92 4.16
C ARG A 16 -4.43 28.98 3.13
N GLU A 17 -3.56 29.98 3.25
CA GLU A 17 -2.35 30.05 2.44
C GLU A 17 -1.49 28.79 2.72
N LEU A 18 -1.30 27.97 1.69
CA LEU A 18 -0.35 26.86 1.73
C LEU A 18 1.08 27.43 1.80
N PRO A 19 1.95 26.91 2.67
CA PRO A 19 3.33 27.37 2.72
C PRO A 19 4.00 27.15 1.36
N PRO A 20 4.82 28.12 0.88
CA PRO A 20 5.48 28.01 -0.41
C PRO A 20 6.42 26.81 -0.41
N CYS A 21 6.29 25.97 -1.45
CA CYS A 21 7.25 24.88 -1.71
C CYS A 21 8.64 25.48 -1.86
N VAL A 22 9.54 25.18 -0.93
CA VAL A 22 10.94 25.62 -0.98
C VAL A 22 11.61 24.97 -2.19
N LYS A 23 11.94 25.79 -3.18
CA LYS A 23 12.67 25.34 -4.37
C LYS A 23 14.10 24.97 -3.97
N ARG A 24 14.53 23.79 -4.41
CA ARG A 24 15.84 23.13 -4.16
C ARG A 24 17.10 23.97 -4.51
N ARG A 25 16.95 25.25 -4.90
CA ARG A 25 18.04 26.11 -5.38
C ARG A 25 18.67 27.02 -4.34
N ASP A 26 18.12 27.13 -3.14
CA ASP A 26 18.58 28.10 -2.13
C ASP A 26 19.45 27.48 -1.01
N LEU A 27 19.98 26.28 -1.19
CA LEU A 27 20.96 25.66 -0.29
C LEU A 27 22.40 25.81 -0.82
N GLY A 28 22.76 27.06 -1.13
CA GLY A 28 24.13 27.45 -1.41
C GLY A 28 24.72 28.20 -0.22
N ALA A 29 25.79 27.62 0.36
CA ALA A 29 26.74 28.25 1.29
C ALA A 29 26.27 28.54 2.70
N LEU A 30 26.45 27.57 3.62
CA LEU A 30 26.89 27.81 5.00
C LEU A 30 27.66 26.59 5.52
N GLY A 31 28.83 26.92 6.06
CA GLY A 31 29.99 26.17 6.46
C GLY A 31 29.82 24.84 7.20
N LEU A 32 30.85 24.03 7.00
CA LEU A 32 31.19 22.80 7.73
C LEU A 32 31.22 23.02 9.24
N THR A 33 30.41 22.30 10.00
CA THR A 33 30.78 21.56 11.23
C THR A 33 29.51 20.93 11.81
N GLY A 34 29.52 19.62 11.98
CA GLY A 34 28.45 18.90 12.69
C GLY A 34 27.84 17.77 11.85
N ALA A 35 28.29 16.54 12.11
CA ALA A 35 27.67 15.32 11.56
C ALA A 35 26.24 15.16 12.08
N ALA A 36 25.29 15.80 11.43
CA ALA A 36 23.88 15.47 11.54
C ALA A 36 23.56 14.44 10.45
N ALA A 37 23.40 13.18 10.85
CA ALA A 37 22.84 12.15 10.01
C ALA A 37 21.41 12.58 9.64
N LEU A 38 21.26 13.25 8.50
CA LEU A 38 19.98 13.46 7.85
C LEU A 38 19.50 12.07 7.39
N ALA A 39 18.64 11.48 8.20
CA ALA A 39 17.81 10.37 7.73
C ALA A 39 17.03 10.88 6.52
N LEU A 40 17.52 10.57 5.32
CA LEU A 40 16.75 10.67 4.10
C LEU A 40 15.55 9.73 4.28
N ALA A 41 14.43 10.28 4.72
CA ALA A 41 13.15 9.61 4.59
C ALA A 41 12.94 9.43 3.09
N GLY A 42 13.43 8.30 2.57
CA GLY A 42 13.20 7.89 1.20
C GLY A 42 11.69 7.85 0.98
N CYS A 43 11.22 8.53 -0.06
CA CYS A 43 9.91 8.26 -0.63
C CYS A 43 9.94 6.83 -1.15
N GLY A 44 9.69 5.87 -0.26
CA GLY A 44 9.44 4.48 -0.63
C GLY A 44 8.12 4.41 -1.41
N PRO A 45 7.90 3.33 -2.17
CA PRO A 45 6.64 3.11 -2.86
C PRO A 45 5.50 3.27 -1.86
N ASP A 46 4.42 3.95 -2.31
CA ASP A 46 3.30 4.36 -1.47
C ASP A 46 2.81 3.21 -0.57
N ARG A 47 3.25 3.23 0.67
CA ARG A 47 2.71 2.38 1.74
C ARG A 47 1.36 2.93 2.23
N GLY A 48 0.75 3.80 1.43
CA GLY A 48 -0.48 4.47 1.79
C GLY A 48 -1.54 3.47 2.23
N GLY A 49 -1.71 3.37 3.55
CA GLY A 49 -2.73 2.54 4.15
C GLY A 49 -2.30 1.13 4.60
N LEU A 50 -1.09 0.63 4.33
CA LEU A 50 -0.65 -0.67 4.85
C LEU A 50 -0.46 -0.61 6.37
N LYS A 51 -1.25 -1.41 7.09
CA LYS A 51 -1.19 -1.58 8.55
C LYS A 51 -0.65 -2.96 8.93
N ALA A 52 -0.77 -3.94 8.03
CA ALA A 52 -0.30 -5.28 8.24
C ALA A 52 1.24 -5.31 8.32
N LYS A 53 1.76 -6.21 9.19
CA LYS A 53 3.19 -6.51 9.21
C LYS A 53 3.54 -7.22 7.89
N GLU A 54 4.53 -6.67 7.18
CA GLU A 54 5.05 -7.28 5.96
C GLU A 54 6.20 -8.24 6.27
N VAL A 55 6.28 -9.35 5.53
CA VAL A 55 7.44 -10.23 5.50
C VAL A 55 8.41 -9.67 4.47
N GLN A 56 9.68 -9.52 4.86
CA GLN A 56 10.73 -9.08 3.96
C GLN A 56 11.38 -10.29 3.28
N VAL A 57 11.79 -10.12 2.03
CA VAL A 57 12.61 -11.09 1.33
C VAL A 57 14.08 -10.97 1.74
N ASP A 58 14.84 -12.05 1.59
CA ASP A 58 16.29 -12.06 1.77
C ASP A 58 17.02 -11.39 0.59
N ASP A 59 18.35 -11.37 0.63
CA ASP A 59 19.20 -10.78 -0.41
C ASP A 59 19.04 -11.46 -1.79
N SER A 60 18.49 -12.67 -1.83
CA SER A 60 18.16 -13.38 -3.08
C SER A 60 16.77 -13.01 -3.63
N GLY A 61 16.00 -12.21 -2.92
CA GLY A 61 14.63 -11.84 -3.28
C GLY A 61 13.60 -12.92 -2.94
N ALA A 62 13.90 -13.80 -2.00
CA ALA A 62 13.03 -14.89 -1.57
C ALA A 62 12.50 -14.68 -0.15
N ALA A 63 11.22 -14.98 0.08
CA ALA A 63 10.64 -15.09 1.42
C ALA A 63 10.79 -16.51 1.95
N SER A 64 10.94 -16.67 3.26
CA SER A 64 10.90 -17.99 3.87
C SER A 64 9.47 -18.52 3.90
N LEU A 65 9.28 -19.78 3.52
CA LEU A 65 7.98 -20.45 3.62
C LEU A 65 7.52 -20.58 5.09
N GLU A 66 8.45 -20.63 6.03
CA GLU A 66 8.15 -20.68 7.46
C GLU A 66 7.52 -19.40 7.99
N ASP A 67 7.81 -18.25 7.35
CA ASP A 67 7.23 -16.97 7.70
C ASP A 67 5.81 -16.76 7.14
N LEU A 68 5.32 -17.74 6.36
CA LEU A 68 3.99 -17.74 5.74
C LEU A 68 3.10 -18.80 6.41
N PRO A 69 2.29 -18.44 7.42
CA PRO A 69 1.43 -19.38 8.11
C PRO A 69 0.38 -19.99 7.17
N GLU A 70 0.08 -21.29 7.36
CA GLU A 70 -0.97 -21.97 6.58
C GLU A 70 -2.35 -21.40 6.86
N ASN A 71 -3.19 -21.40 5.85
CA ASN A 71 -4.58 -20.89 5.86
C ASN A 71 -4.67 -19.42 6.26
N GLN A 72 -3.63 -18.64 5.97
CA GLN A 72 -3.59 -17.20 6.22
C GLN A 72 -3.07 -16.45 4.99
N THR A 73 -3.45 -15.17 4.93
CA THR A 73 -2.93 -14.23 3.95
C THR A 73 -1.85 -13.38 4.60
N THR A 74 -0.67 -13.36 4.02
CA THR A 74 0.48 -12.59 4.50
C THR A 74 0.92 -11.61 3.42
N ILE A 75 1.26 -10.38 3.80
CA ILE A 75 1.86 -9.42 2.87
C ILE A 75 3.36 -9.64 2.83
N VAL A 76 3.87 -9.93 1.64
CA VAL A 76 5.31 -10.08 1.38
C VAL A 76 5.79 -8.90 0.55
N ASN A 77 6.91 -8.32 0.95
CA ASN A 77 7.56 -7.24 0.21
C ASN A 77 8.69 -7.81 -0.65
N PHE A 78 8.42 -8.01 -1.94
CA PHE A 78 9.42 -8.49 -2.91
C PHE A 78 10.32 -7.39 -3.49
N GLY A 79 10.15 -6.15 -3.04
CA GLY A 79 10.93 -5.01 -3.53
C GLY A 79 10.47 -4.49 -4.90
N GLY A 80 11.06 -3.36 -5.32
CA GLY A 80 10.74 -2.74 -6.62
C GLY A 80 9.40 -2.01 -6.67
N GLN A 81 8.91 -1.80 -7.87
CA GLN A 81 7.56 -1.26 -8.09
C GLN A 81 6.53 -2.35 -7.80
N LYS A 82 5.41 -1.97 -7.14
CA LYS A 82 4.40 -2.94 -6.70
C LYS A 82 5.01 -4.08 -5.87
N ALA A 83 5.82 -3.68 -4.89
CA ALA A 83 6.58 -4.59 -4.04
C ALA A 83 5.71 -5.53 -3.21
N PHE A 84 4.51 -5.08 -2.80
CA PHE A 84 3.65 -5.84 -1.92
C PHE A 84 2.82 -6.86 -2.69
N VAL A 85 2.94 -8.10 -2.26
CA VAL A 85 2.15 -9.23 -2.74
C VAL A 85 1.42 -9.84 -1.56
N ALA A 86 0.12 -9.99 -1.68
CA ALA A 86 -0.68 -10.78 -0.76
C ALA A 86 -0.46 -12.25 -1.13
N VAL A 87 0.24 -12.98 -0.27
CA VAL A 87 0.49 -14.41 -0.42
C VAL A 87 -0.49 -15.15 0.46
N VAL A 88 -1.29 -16.01 -0.16
CA VAL A 88 -2.25 -16.87 0.52
C VAL A 88 -1.67 -18.27 0.51
N ARG A 89 -1.39 -18.81 1.68
CA ARG A 89 -0.89 -20.17 1.81
C ARG A 89 -2.04 -21.10 2.17
N GLY A 90 -2.26 -22.10 1.31
CA GLY A 90 -3.10 -23.23 1.58
C GLY A 90 -2.39 -24.28 2.43
N SER A 91 -2.60 -25.56 2.15
CA SER A 91 -1.90 -26.66 2.81
C SER A 91 -0.61 -27.01 2.07
N GLY A 92 0.49 -27.16 2.80
CA GLY A 92 1.79 -27.50 2.22
C GLY A 92 2.37 -26.37 1.37
N ASP A 93 2.65 -26.64 0.10
CA ASP A 93 3.26 -25.71 -0.86
C ASP A 93 2.22 -25.05 -1.79
N ASP A 94 0.93 -25.17 -1.47
CA ASP A 94 -0.13 -24.51 -2.23
C ASP A 94 -0.14 -23.01 -1.90
N LEU A 95 0.25 -22.20 -2.89
CA LEU A 95 0.37 -20.74 -2.75
C LEU A 95 -0.34 -20.02 -3.88
N HIS A 96 -1.13 -19.02 -3.50
CA HIS A 96 -1.68 -18.03 -4.42
C HIS A 96 -1.11 -16.66 -4.10
N GLY A 97 -0.82 -15.86 -5.12
CA GLY A 97 -0.29 -14.52 -4.97
C GLY A 97 -1.14 -13.50 -5.72
N PHE A 98 -1.36 -12.35 -5.09
CA PHE A 98 -2.02 -11.20 -5.72
C PHE A 98 -1.23 -9.93 -5.46
N GLU A 99 -1.16 -9.01 -6.45
CA GLU A 99 -0.66 -7.67 -6.17
C GLU A 99 -1.50 -7.04 -5.05
N ALA A 100 -0.87 -6.70 -3.93
CA ALA A 100 -1.56 -6.16 -2.75
C ALA A 100 -1.88 -4.67 -2.91
N TYR A 101 -2.39 -4.27 -4.08
CA TYR A 101 -2.78 -2.90 -4.39
C TYR A 101 -4.21 -2.85 -4.91
N CYS A 102 -5.00 -1.95 -4.32
CA CYS A 102 -6.38 -1.75 -4.70
C CYS A 102 -6.52 -1.31 -6.15
N THR A 103 -7.34 -2.01 -6.92
CA THR A 103 -7.57 -1.72 -8.34
C THR A 103 -8.38 -0.44 -8.60
N HIS A 104 -8.91 0.19 -7.53
CA HIS A 104 -9.57 1.49 -7.64
C HIS A 104 -8.56 2.64 -7.78
N GLN A 105 -7.61 2.81 -6.83
CA GLN A 105 -6.64 3.91 -6.81
C GLN A 105 -5.24 3.53 -6.30
N GLY A 106 -4.90 2.26 -6.26
CA GLY A 106 -3.55 1.80 -5.96
C GLY A 106 -3.14 1.82 -4.48
N CYS A 107 -4.05 2.07 -3.53
CA CYS A 107 -3.73 1.97 -2.11
C CYS A 107 -3.34 0.54 -1.72
N ALA A 108 -2.39 0.40 -0.79
CA ALA A 108 -2.02 -0.91 -0.28
C ALA A 108 -3.17 -1.56 0.49
N LEU A 109 -3.33 -2.86 0.31
CA LEU A 109 -4.37 -3.67 0.92
C LEU A 109 -3.90 -4.29 2.23
N ASN A 110 -4.85 -4.53 3.13
CA ASN A 110 -4.62 -5.20 4.41
C ASN A 110 -5.39 -6.52 4.47
N PRO A 111 -4.77 -7.61 4.92
CA PRO A 111 -5.49 -8.85 5.18
C PRO A 111 -6.43 -8.69 6.37
N GLU A 112 -7.69 -9.05 6.18
CA GLU A 112 -8.72 -9.07 7.23
C GLU A 112 -9.51 -10.37 7.13
N GLY A 113 -8.96 -11.44 7.72
CA GLY A 113 -9.54 -12.79 7.60
C GLY A 113 -9.59 -13.26 6.15
N PRO A 114 -10.79 -13.61 5.59
CA PRO A 114 -10.92 -14.13 4.24
C PRO A 114 -10.90 -13.05 3.14
N VAL A 115 -10.69 -11.78 3.51
CA VAL A 115 -10.68 -10.67 2.55
C VAL A 115 -9.42 -9.84 2.65
N LEU A 116 -9.10 -9.16 1.55
CA LEU A 116 -8.13 -8.08 1.47
C LEU A 116 -8.90 -6.76 1.46
N HIS A 117 -8.70 -5.93 2.46
CA HIS A 117 -9.40 -4.66 2.65
C HIS A 117 -8.53 -3.46 2.22
N CYS A 118 -9.15 -2.53 1.50
CA CYS A 118 -8.54 -1.26 1.12
C CYS A 118 -8.96 -0.15 2.08
N PRO A 119 -8.05 0.43 2.86
CA PRO A 119 -8.40 1.45 3.87
C PRO A 119 -8.71 2.82 3.30
N CYS A 120 -8.53 3.02 1.98
CA CYS A 120 -8.77 4.33 1.36
C CYS A 120 -10.25 4.59 1.06
N HIS A 121 -10.94 3.60 0.48
CA HIS A 121 -12.34 3.74 0.06
C HIS A 121 -13.14 2.44 0.28
N ASP A 122 -12.73 1.62 1.22
CA ASP A 122 -13.43 0.41 1.66
C ASP A 122 -13.70 -0.63 0.56
N SER A 123 -12.87 -0.70 -0.49
CA SER A 123 -12.93 -1.83 -1.41
C SER A 123 -12.44 -3.08 -0.72
N THR A 124 -13.15 -4.19 -0.95
CA THR A 124 -12.80 -5.51 -0.42
C THR A 124 -12.66 -6.52 -1.53
N PHE A 125 -11.68 -7.40 -1.39
CA PHE A 125 -11.40 -8.47 -2.35
C PHE A 125 -11.34 -9.81 -1.63
N ASP A 126 -11.77 -10.85 -2.29
CA ASP A 126 -11.59 -12.20 -1.79
C ASP A 126 -10.10 -12.54 -1.75
N SER A 127 -9.60 -13.03 -0.62
CA SER A 127 -8.17 -13.31 -0.48
C SER A 127 -7.71 -14.54 -1.26
N GLN A 128 -8.63 -15.48 -1.61
CA GLN A 128 -8.32 -16.71 -2.32
C GLN A 128 -8.38 -16.54 -3.84
N THR A 129 -9.31 -15.71 -4.34
CA THR A 129 -9.56 -15.58 -5.78
C THR A 129 -9.16 -14.22 -6.34
N GLY A 130 -8.92 -13.22 -5.49
CA GLY A 130 -8.66 -11.84 -5.90
C GLY A 130 -9.90 -11.08 -6.39
N ASP A 131 -11.09 -11.71 -6.41
CA ASP A 131 -12.33 -11.11 -6.89
C ASP A 131 -12.81 -9.97 -6.00
N VAL A 132 -13.42 -8.96 -6.62
CA VAL A 132 -14.07 -7.87 -5.89
C VAL A 132 -15.27 -8.39 -5.11
N LYS A 133 -15.31 -8.10 -3.81
CA LYS A 133 -16.44 -8.43 -2.91
C LYS A 133 -17.27 -7.20 -2.60
N GLY A 134 -16.69 -5.98 -2.66
CA GLY A 134 -17.41 -4.75 -2.36
C GLY A 134 -16.55 -3.50 -2.53
N GLY A 135 -17.20 -2.34 -2.41
CA GLY A 135 -16.57 -1.04 -2.55
C GLY A 135 -16.49 -0.55 -4.00
N PRO A 136 -15.73 0.55 -4.26
CA PRO A 136 -15.69 1.18 -5.58
C PRO A 136 -14.73 0.52 -6.58
N ALA A 137 -13.97 -0.51 -6.21
CA ALA A 137 -13.15 -1.25 -7.16
C ALA A 137 -14.04 -2.07 -8.12
N GLU A 138 -13.74 -2.04 -9.41
CA GLU A 138 -14.52 -2.71 -10.46
C GLU A 138 -13.80 -3.93 -11.05
N LYS A 139 -12.51 -4.08 -10.75
CA LYS A 139 -11.66 -5.13 -11.34
C LYS A 139 -11.04 -6.01 -10.25
N PRO A 140 -10.88 -7.32 -10.50
CA PRO A 140 -10.17 -8.20 -9.57
C PRO A 140 -8.71 -7.77 -9.40
N LEU A 141 -8.07 -8.31 -8.40
CA LEU A 141 -6.64 -8.14 -8.19
C LEU A 141 -5.84 -8.84 -9.30
N THR A 142 -4.65 -8.31 -9.57
CA THR A 142 -3.71 -8.94 -10.51
C THR A 142 -3.05 -10.13 -9.81
N GLU A 143 -3.16 -11.30 -10.43
CA GLU A 143 -2.49 -12.50 -9.96
C GLU A 143 -0.97 -12.40 -10.15
N VAL A 144 -0.22 -12.93 -9.21
CA VAL A 144 1.25 -12.99 -9.21
C VAL A 144 1.69 -14.42 -9.18
N THR A 145 2.48 -14.83 -10.18
CA THR A 145 3.06 -16.17 -10.19
C THR A 145 4.14 -16.29 -9.12
N LEU A 146 3.98 -17.27 -8.24
CA LEU A 146 4.93 -17.61 -7.18
C LEU A 146 5.60 -18.94 -7.47
N LYS A 147 6.84 -19.10 -7.05
CA LYS A 147 7.57 -20.38 -7.11
C LYS A 147 8.07 -20.73 -5.71
N VAL A 148 7.89 -22.01 -5.36
CA VAL A 148 8.42 -22.60 -4.13
C VAL A 148 9.59 -23.51 -4.50
N ALA A 149 10.71 -23.31 -3.87
CA ALA A 149 11.88 -24.17 -3.97
C ALA A 149 12.67 -24.12 -2.66
N ASP A 150 13.07 -25.24 -2.14
CA ASP A 150 13.93 -25.39 -0.94
C ASP A 150 13.40 -24.58 0.27
N GLY A 151 12.07 -24.59 0.49
CA GLY A 151 11.43 -23.84 1.58
C GLY A 151 11.42 -22.32 1.40
N LYS A 152 11.70 -21.84 0.21
CA LYS A 152 11.69 -20.43 -0.16
C LYS A 152 10.66 -20.13 -1.24
N VAL A 153 10.08 -18.93 -1.15
CA VAL A 153 9.07 -18.41 -2.07
C VAL A 153 9.64 -17.22 -2.83
N THR A 154 9.58 -17.27 -4.15
CA THR A 154 10.02 -16.20 -5.03
C THR A 154 8.90 -15.76 -5.97
N ARG A 155 8.91 -14.50 -6.38
CA ARG A 155 8.09 -13.99 -7.47
C ARG A 155 8.72 -14.41 -8.81
N ALA A 156 7.92 -15.03 -9.71
CA ALA A 156 8.40 -15.47 -11.02
C ALA A 156 8.31 -14.39 -12.09
#